data_1969341099058cba2663ae18dc12b9c7
#
_entry.id   1969341099058cba2663ae18dc12b9c7
#
_cell.length_a   1.000
_cell.length_b   1.000
_cell.length_c   1.000
_cell.angle_alpha   90.00
_cell.angle_beta   90.00
_cell.angle_gamma   90.00
#
_symmetry.space_group_name_H-M   'P 1'
#
loop_
_entity.id
_entity.type
_entity.pdbx_description
1 polymer ?
#
loop_
_entity_poly.entity_id
_entity_poly.type
_entity_poly.pdbx_seq_one_letter_code
_entity_poly.pdbx_strand_id
1 'polypeptide(L)'
;GDKIGEQAELAMIETPDCKTIEDVCAFLHSDVESSCKAVVYQKASNGQFVVGFVRGDYEVNETKLRNLVGEEIYPAEITEDSCLVAGYIGPYAISEEVEYYLDLTLQGIESMVAGANKEGYHYTGLNLNRDLKDAKYVDIAKVKDGSVCPCCGKPAITIKRGIEVGNIFQLGTKYTKAMNMTYTDENGELKNPIMGCYGIGVGRMAASICEA
;
A
#
# COMPACT_ATOMS: atom_id res chain seq x y z
N GLY A 1 -5.05 31.61 -3.06
CA GLY A 1 -4.23 31.80 -4.24
C GLY A 1 -3.12 30.80 -4.22
N ASP A 2 -3.32 29.71 -4.95
CA ASP A 2 -2.41 28.60 -5.02
C ASP A 2 -1.15 29.06 -5.77
N LYS A 3 -0.02 29.00 -5.09
CA LYS A 3 1.26 29.11 -5.76
C LYS A 3 1.43 27.83 -6.57
N ILE A 4 1.16 27.89 -7.86
CA ILE A 4 1.72 26.95 -8.83
C ILE A 4 3.24 27.13 -8.68
N GLY A 5 3.88 26.24 -7.96
CA GLY A 5 5.34 26.23 -7.83
C GLY A 5 5.92 26.04 -9.23
N GLU A 6 6.93 26.83 -9.58
CA GLU A 6 7.74 26.57 -10.75
C GLU A 6 8.11 25.09 -10.75
N GLN A 7 7.90 24.39 -11.87
CA GLN A 7 8.26 22.99 -12.01
C GLN A 7 9.77 22.88 -11.75
N ALA A 8 10.13 22.38 -10.58
CA ALA A 8 11.51 22.17 -10.22
C ALA A 8 12.12 21.09 -11.14
N GLU A 9 13.31 21.31 -11.62
CA GLU A 9 14.05 20.30 -12.38
C GLU A 9 14.41 19.12 -11.48
N LEU A 10 14.41 17.92 -12.06
CA LEU A 10 14.86 16.71 -11.38
C LEU A 10 16.34 16.84 -11.04
N ALA A 11 16.68 16.78 -9.78
CA ALA A 11 18.06 16.85 -9.29
C ALA A 11 18.35 15.75 -8.28
N MET A 12 19.51 15.11 -8.37
CA MET A 12 20.03 14.18 -7.38
C MET A 12 20.85 14.96 -6.35
N ILE A 13 20.49 14.85 -5.09
CA ILE A 13 21.12 15.58 -3.99
C ILE A 13 21.70 14.60 -2.98
N GLU A 14 22.89 14.89 -2.48
CA GLU A 14 23.51 14.15 -1.40
C GLU A 14 22.79 14.43 -0.08
N THR A 15 22.34 13.37 0.60
CA THR A 15 21.58 13.41 1.84
C THR A 15 22.16 12.39 2.82
N PRO A 16 23.34 12.67 3.38
CA PRO A 16 24.05 11.72 4.23
C PRO A 16 23.19 11.39 5.47
N ASP A 17 23.17 10.12 5.83
CA ASP A 17 22.47 9.57 7.01
C ASP A 17 20.94 9.79 7.06
N CYS A 18 20.33 10.35 6.01
CA CYS A 18 18.88 10.53 5.92
C CYS A 18 18.23 9.26 5.34
N LYS A 19 17.71 8.38 6.21
CA LYS A 19 17.08 7.10 5.81
C LYS A 19 15.56 7.08 5.98
N THR A 20 15.01 7.98 6.79
CA THR A 20 13.56 8.11 6.99
C THR A 20 13.01 9.30 6.20
N ILE A 21 11.70 9.27 5.92
CA ILE A 21 11.02 10.40 5.24
C ILE A 21 11.17 11.69 6.06
N GLU A 22 11.06 11.57 7.37
CA GLU A 22 11.18 12.70 8.31
C GLU A 22 12.58 13.33 8.25
N ASP A 23 13.64 12.51 8.26
CA ASP A 23 15.03 12.99 8.16
C ASP A 23 15.29 13.71 6.84
N VAL A 24 14.85 13.07 5.73
CA VAL A 24 15.03 13.65 4.39
C VAL A 24 14.27 14.95 4.23
N CYS A 25 13.02 15.00 4.67
CA CYS A 25 12.20 16.21 4.58
C CYS A 25 12.75 17.33 5.44
N ALA A 26 13.24 17.02 6.65
CA ALA A 26 13.89 17.99 7.52
C ALA A 26 15.19 18.53 6.90
N PHE A 27 16.02 17.66 6.32
CA PHE A 27 17.28 18.04 5.68
C PHE A 27 17.07 18.93 4.44
N LEU A 28 16.07 18.59 3.61
CA LEU A 28 15.76 19.30 2.36
C LEU A 28 14.77 20.46 2.54
N HIS A 29 14.30 20.72 3.76
CA HIS A 29 13.28 21.73 4.08
C HIS A 29 12.01 21.56 3.22
N SER A 30 11.58 20.32 3.02
CA SER A 30 10.38 19.96 2.26
C SER A 30 9.29 19.37 3.15
N ASP A 31 8.04 19.45 2.70
CA ASP A 31 6.91 18.87 3.42
C ASP A 31 6.84 17.35 3.17
N VAL A 32 6.44 16.60 4.20
CA VAL A 32 6.21 15.14 4.10
C VAL A 32 5.17 14.80 3.02
N GLU A 33 4.20 15.67 2.82
CA GLU A 33 3.17 15.53 1.77
C GLU A 33 3.73 15.71 0.35
N SER A 34 4.93 16.27 0.21
CA SER A 34 5.67 16.38 -1.06
C SER A 34 6.77 15.33 -1.18
N SER A 35 6.64 14.21 -0.50
CA SER A 35 7.61 13.12 -0.55
C SER A 35 6.97 11.80 -0.97
N CYS A 36 7.79 10.91 -1.51
CA CYS A 36 7.42 9.58 -1.96
C CYS A 36 8.10 8.54 -1.05
N LYS A 37 7.28 7.78 -0.33
CA LYS A 37 7.73 6.72 0.57
C LYS A 37 7.63 5.35 -0.11
N ALA A 38 8.70 4.55 0.00
CA ALA A 38 8.76 3.18 -0.46
C ALA A 38 8.49 2.20 0.70
N VAL A 39 7.63 1.21 0.46
CA VAL A 39 7.45 0.07 1.36
C VAL A 39 7.70 -1.20 0.56
N VAL A 40 8.62 -2.03 1.03
CA VAL A 40 9.15 -3.15 0.27
C VAL A 40 8.64 -4.47 0.80
N TYR A 41 8.16 -5.30 -0.12
CA TYR A 41 7.71 -6.67 0.11
C TYR A 41 8.45 -7.64 -0.80
N GLN A 42 8.31 -8.93 -0.52
CA GLN A 42 8.76 -10.02 -1.36
C GLN A 42 7.61 -10.98 -1.65
N LYS A 43 7.54 -11.48 -2.88
CA LYS A 43 6.60 -12.52 -3.28
C LYS A 43 6.94 -13.85 -2.62
N ALA A 44 5.93 -14.56 -2.13
CA ALA A 44 6.10 -15.87 -1.51
C ALA A 44 6.62 -16.94 -2.49
N SER A 45 6.27 -16.81 -3.77
CA SER A 45 6.58 -17.83 -4.78
C SER A 45 8.04 -17.87 -5.19
N ASN A 46 8.70 -16.71 -5.29
CA ASN A 46 10.03 -16.60 -5.89
C ASN A 46 10.97 -15.59 -5.23
N GLY A 47 10.51 -14.88 -4.18
CA GLY A 47 11.30 -13.88 -3.48
C GLY A 47 11.50 -12.57 -4.27
N GLN A 48 10.83 -12.37 -5.41
CA GLN A 48 10.91 -11.12 -6.18
C GLN A 48 10.45 -9.95 -5.33
N PHE A 49 11.17 -8.84 -5.38
CA PHE A 49 10.79 -7.63 -4.68
C PHE A 49 9.56 -6.97 -5.31
N VAL A 50 8.67 -6.51 -4.44
CA VAL A 50 7.50 -5.71 -4.78
C VAL A 50 7.53 -4.44 -3.94
N VAL A 51 7.49 -3.28 -4.57
CA VAL A 51 7.55 -2.00 -3.87
C VAL A 51 6.23 -1.25 -4.04
N GLY A 52 5.60 -0.89 -2.94
CA GLY A 52 4.50 0.05 -2.91
C GLY A 52 5.02 1.47 -2.64
N PHE A 53 4.77 2.40 -3.54
CA PHE A 53 5.08 3.81 -3.35
C PHE A 53 3.82 4.57 -2.98
N VAL A 54 3.87 5.27 -1.86
CA VAL A 54 2.78 6.12 -1.34
C VAL A 54 3.32 7.50 -1.01
N ARG A 55 2.45 8.50 -0.86
CA ARG A 55 2.85 9.82 -0.33
C ARG A 55 3.41 9.65 1.09
N GLY A 56 4.43 10.41 1.45
CA GLY A 56 5.21 10.22 2.67
C GLY A 56 4.40 10.15 3.97
N ASP A 57 3.27 10.84 4.02
CA ASP A 57 2.34 10.84 5.16
C ASP A 57 1.35 9.66 5.18
N TYR A 58 1.41 8.75 4.20
CA TYR A 58 0.55 7.54 4.11
C TYR A 58 1.32 6.26 4.41
N GLU A 59 0.55 5.20 4.67
CA GLU A 59 1.03 3.83 4.83
C GLU A 59 0.44 2.94 3.74
N VAL A 60 1.20 1.93 3.31
CA VAL A 60 0.70 0.91 2.38
C VAL A 60 -0.27 -0.03 3.10
N ASN A 61 -1.40 -0.33 2.46
CA ASN A 61 -2.31 -1.40 2.85
C ASN A 61 -1.85 -2.70 2.18
N GLU A 62 -1.23 -3.58 2.95
CA GLU A 62 -0.69 -4.86 2.47
C GLU A 62 -1.76 -5.72 1.77
N THR A 63 -2.99 -5.74 2.27
CA THR A 63 -4.07 -6.51 1.65
C THR A 63 -4.43 -5.99 0.26
N LYS A 64 -4.50 -4.67 0.08
CA LYS A 64 -4.73 -4.08 -1.24
C LYS A 64 -3.58 -4.42 -2.20
N LEU A 65 -2.33 -4.24 -1.74
CA LEU A 65 -1.14 -4.54 -2.56
C LEU A 65 -1.08 -6.04 -2.92
N ARG A 66 -1.27 -6.93 -1.94
CA ARG A 66 -1.33 -8.37 -2.18
C ARG A 66 -2.38 -8.78 -3.21
N ASN A 67 -3.56 -8.17 -3.16
CA ASN A 67 -4.62 -8.46 -4.13
C ASN A 67 -4.26 -8.02 -5.55
N LEU A 68 -3.50 -6.92 -5.70
CA LEU A 68 -2.99 -6.47 -7.00
C LEU A 68 -1.88 -7.38 -7.52
N VAL A 69 -0.96 -7.80 -6.65
CA VAL A 69 0.12 -8.75 -6.97
C VAL A 69 -0.43 -10.13 -7.33
N GLY A 70 -1.57 -10.52 -6.75
CA GLY A 70 -2.26 -11.79 -7.04
C GLY A 70 -1.69 -13.00 -6.29
N GLU A 71 -0.77 -12.81 -5.37
CA GLU A 71 -0.20 -13.85 -4.52
C GLU A 71 0.18 -13.31 -3.12
N GLU A 72 0.56 -14.21 -2.21
CA GLU A 72 1.04 -13.80 -0.88
C GLU A 72 2.36 -13.05 -0.98
N ILE A 73 2.44 -11.97 -0.20
CA ILE A 73 3.64 -11.13 -0.06
C ILE A 73 3.99 -11.00 1.42
N TYR A 74 5.27 -10.82 1.70
CA TYR A 74 5.80 -10.62 3.06
C TYR A 74 6.68 -9.38 3.10
N PRO A 75 6.79 -8.69 4.24
CA PRO A 75 7.76 -7.61 4.41
C PRO A 75 9.15 -8.08 4.00
N ALA A 76 9.81 -7.31 3.15
CA ALA A 76 11.10 -7.70 2.59
C ALA A 76 12.24 -7.43 3.57
N GLU A 77 13.22 -8.30 3.59
CA GLU A 77 14.53 -8.05 4.18
C GLU A 77 15.49 -7.64 3.06
N ILE A 78 16.00 -6.41 3.13
CA ILE A 78 16.94 -5.85 2.14
C ILE A 78 18.36 -6.04 2.69
N THR A 79 19.16 -6.82 1.97
CA THR A 79 20.56 -7.08 2.29
C THR A 79 21.49 -6.28 1.38
N GLU A 80 22.79 -6.26 1.66
CA GLU A 80 23.80 -5.57 0.85
C GLU A 80 23.88 -6.11 -0.59
N ASP A 81 23.54 -7.38 -0.80
CA ASP A 81 23.52 -8.04 -2.11
C ASP A 81 22.21 -7.79 -2.90
N SER A 82 21.25 -7.09 -2.30
CA SER A 82 19.96 -6.80 -2.94
C SER A 82 20.10 -5.76 -4.06
N CYS A 83 19.22 -5.83 -5.06
CA CYS A 83 19.12 -4.80 -6.09
C CYS A 83 18.48 -3.47 -5.59
N LEU A 84 18.08 -3.42 -4.32
CA LEU A 84 17.49 -2.27 -3.65
C LEU A 84 18.42 -1.76 -2.55
N VAL A 85 18.44 -0.45 -2.34
CA VAL A 85 19.25 0.21 -1.31
C VAL A 85 18.33 0.70 -0.19
N ALA A 86 18.36 0.04 0.96
CA ALA A 86 17.50 0.35 2.11
C ALA A 86 17.62 1.82 2.54
N GLY A 87 16.49 2.50 2.71
CA GLY A 87 16.44 3.92 3.07
C GLY A 87 16.54 4.89 1.87
N TYR A 88 16.87 4.40 0.66
CA TYR A 88 17.09 5.25 -0.52
C TYR A 88 16.31 4.80 -1.76
N ILE A 89 15.23 4.05 -1.59
CA ILE A 89 14.45 3.47 -2.69
C ILE A 89 13.48 4.52 -3.25
N GLY A 90 13.48 4.68 -4.56
CA GLY A 90 12.57 5.57 -5.27
C GLY A 90 12.10 5.00 -6.60
N PRO A 91 10.97 5.52 -7.15
CA PRO A 91 10.37 4.96 -8.36
C PRO A 91 11.12 5.33 -9.64
N TYR A 92 11.90 6.41 -9.64
CA TYR A 92 12.70 6.82 -10.80
C TYR A 92 13.98 6.00 -10.88
N ALA A 93 14.23 5.41 -12.03
CA ALA A 93 15.39 4.56 -12.29
C ALA A 93 15.54 3.36 -11.32
N ILE A 94 14.42 2.83 -10.83
CA ILE A 94 14.41 1.59 -10.06
C ILE A 94 14.80 0.40 -10.95
N SER A 95 15.41 -0.64 -10.36
CA SER A 95 15.79 -1.86 -11.09
C SER A 95 14.60 -2.50 -11.81
N GLU A 96 14.80 -2.95 -13.06
CA GLU A 96 13.78 -3.66 -13.85
C GLU A 96 13.37 -5.01 -13.25
N GLU A 97 14.15 -5.56 -12.33
CA GLU A 97 13.83 -6.80 -11.60
C GLU A 97 12.76 -6.59 -10.52
N VAL A 98 12.48 -5.33 -10.18
CA VAL A 98 11.55 -4.95 -9.12
C VAL A 98 10.18 -4.66 -9.70
N GLU A 99 9.17 -5.35 -9.21
CA GLU A 99 7.78 -4.97 -9.48
C GLU A 99 7.38 -3.82 -8.57
N TYR A 100 6.78 -2.75 -9.10
CA TYR A 100 6.37 -1.64 -8.27
C TYR A 100 4.99 -1.09 -8.62
N TYR A 101 4.38 -0.45 -7.64
CA TYR A 101 3.05 0.16 -7.72
C TYR A 101 3.09 1.58 -7.15
N LEU A 102 2.51 2.54 -7.89
CA LEU A 102 2.37 3.93 -7.47
C LEU A 102 0.96 4.15 -6.93
N ASP A 103 0.85 4.68 -5.73
CA ASP A 103 -0.45 4.96 -5.13
C ASP A 103 -1.11 6.23 -5.71
N LEU A 104 -2.43 6.25 -5.70
CA LEU A 104 -3.23 7.42 -6.10
C LEU A 104 -2.88 8.69 -5.31
N THR A 105 -2.37 8.57 -4.09
CA THR A 105 -1.94 9.71 -3.27
C THR A 105 -0.75 10.49 -3.85
N LEU A 106 0.00 9.87 -4.77
CA LEU A 106 1.11 10.50 -5.49
C LEU A 106 0.67 11.27 -6.74
N GLN A 107 -0.57 11.05 -7.18
CA GLN A 107 -1.09 11.67 -8.40
C GLN A 107 -1.22 13.18 -8.22
N GLY A 108 -0.70 13.96 -9.18
CA GLY A 108 -0.81 15.41 -9.19
C GLY A 108 0.24 16.15 -8.37
N ILE A 109 1.20 15.44 -7.73
CA ILE A 109 2.35 16.09 -7.11
C ILE A 109 3.37 16.44 -8.21
N GLU A 110 3.61 17.73 -8.39
CA GLU A 110 4.47 18.22 -9.49
C GLU A 110 5.95 18.20 -9.15
N SER A 111 6.29 18.28 -7.87
CA SER A 111 7.67 18.28 -7.38
C SER A 111 7.74 17.50 -6.07
N MET A 112 8.38 16.34 -6.08
CA MET A 112 8.51 15.51 -4.88
C MET A 112 9.94 15.12 -4.59
N VAL A 113 10.17 14.75 -3.33
CA VAL A 113 11.38 14.12 -2.83
C VAL A 113 11.19 12.61 -2.86
N ALA A 114 12.15 11.85 -3.38
CA ALA A 114 12.15 10.40 -3.41
C ALA A 114 13.56 9.84 -3.30
N GLY A 115 13.71 8.58 -2.90
CA GLY A 115 14.99 7.89 -2.92
C GLY A 115 15.60 7.86 -4.33
N ALA A 116 16.92 7.91 -4.42
CA ALA A 116 17.64 7.89 -5.70
C ALA A 116 18.18 6.50 -6.07
N ASN A 117 17.75 5.44 -5.37
CA ASN A 117 18.27 4.07 -5.53
C ASN A 117 19.80 3.98 -5.37
N LYS A 118 20.36 4.95 -4.66
CA LYS A 118 21.78 5.07 -4.38
C LYS A 118 21.98 5.52 -2.94
N GLU A 119 22.86 4.85 -2.22
CA GLU A 119 23.16 5.17 -0.83
C GLU A 119 23.61 6.62 -0.66
N GLY A 120 23.01 7.32 0.30
CA GLY A 120 23.31 8.72 0.60
C GLY A 120 22.69 9.74 -0.36
N TYR A 121 21.79 9.34 -1.27
CA TYR A 121 21.23 10.26 -2.27
C TYR A 121 19.70 10.18 -2.37
N HIS A 122 19.09 11.34 -2.58
CA HIS A 122 17.68 11.46 -2.93
C HIS A 122 17.50 12.36 -4.15
N TYR A 123 16.40 12.16 -4.86
CA TYR A 123 15.91 13.07 -5.89
C TYR A 123 15.04 14.16 -5.29
N THR A 124 15.18 15.37 -5.81
CA THR A 124 14.27 16.50 -5.61
C THR A 124 13.70 16.91 -6.96
N GLY A 125 12.53 17.57 -6.95
CA GLY A 125 11.89 17.99 -8.19
C GLY A 125 11.36 16.85 -9.05
N LEU A 126 11.21 15.65 -8.49
CA LEU A 126 10.66 14.50 -9.19
C LEU A 126 9.17 14.72 -9.51
N ASN A 127 8.82 14.55 -10.79
CA ASN A 127 7.44 14.55 -11.27
C ASN A 127 7.17 13.21 -11.97
N LEU A 128 6.35 12.36 -11.37
CA LEU A 128 6.15 11.00 -11.86
C LEU A 128 5.55 10.96 -13.28
N ASN A 129 4.70 11.92 -13.63
CA ASN A 129 4.10 11.97 -14.97
C ASN A 129 5.08 12.45 -16.04
N ARG A 130 6.06 13.26 -15.67
CA ARG A 130 7.11 13.75 -16.57
C ARG A 130 8.26 12.77 -16.68
N ASP A 131 8.68 12.20 -15.55
CA ASP A 131 9.97 11.51 -15.43
C ASP A 131 9.85 9.99 -15.58
N LEU A 132 8.65 9.41 -15.39
CA LEU A 132 8.38 8.00 -15.65
C LEU A 132 7.64 7.84 -16.98
N LYS A 133 8.05 6.85 -17.77
CA LYS A 133 7.53 6.64 -19.13
C LYS A 133 6.02 6.30 -19.16
N ASP A 134 5.51 5.57 -18.20
CA ASP A 134 4.12 5.10 -18.14
C ASP A 134 3.64 5.02 -16.67
N ALA A 135 3.58 6.17 -15.98
CA ALA A 135 3.12 6.21 -14.59
C ALA A 135 1.67 5.75 -14.48
N LYS A 136 1.43 4.62 -13.84
CA LYS A 136 0.09 4.08 -13.56
C LYS A 136 -0.16 4.10 -12.06
N TYR A 137 -1.26 4.72 -11.68
CA TYR A 137 -1.62 4.87 -10.27
C TYR A 137 -2.71 3.86 -9.88
N VAL A 138 -2.56 3.28 -8.70
CA VAL A 138 -3.47 2.28 -8.12
C VAL A 138 -3.80 2.65 -6.68
N ASP A 139 -4.87 2.10 -6.13
CA ASP A 139 -5.25 2.30 -4.72
C ASP A 139 -4.58 1.25 -3.84
N ILE A 140 -3.49 1.63 -3.17
CA ILE A 140 -2.76 0.78 -2.21
C ILE A 140 -2.56 1.43 -0.84
N ALA A 141 -2.90 2.70 -0.66
CA ALA A 141 -2.74 3.35 0.64
C ALA A 141 -3.78 2.89 1.67
N LYS A 142 -3.39 2.92 2.94
CA LYS A 142 -4.33 2.84 4.07
C LYS A 142 -5.17 4.11 4.11
N VAL A 143 -6.44 3.93 4.42
CA VAL A 143 -7.35 5.05 4.66
C VAL A 143 -6.92 5.81 5.93
N LYS A 144 -6.97 7.13 5.89
CA LYS A 144 -6.73 8.02 7.03
C LYS A 144 -8.03 8.62 7.55
N ASP A 145 -8.02 9.04 8.80
CA ASP A 145 -9.10 9.86 9.36
C ASP A 145 -9.24 11.17 8.55
N GLY A 146 -10.45 11.57 8.25
CA GLY A 146 -10.71 12.70 7.39
C GLY A 146 -10.56 12.43 5.88
N SER A 147 -10.27 11.20 5.46
CA SER A 147 -10.20 10.86 4.03
C SER A 147 -11.53 11.10 3.31
N VAL A 148 -11.43 11.35 2.01
CA VAL A 148 -12.60 11.58 1.16
C VAL A 148 -13.39 10.28 0.99
N CYS A 149 -14.69 10.34 1.28
CA CYS A 149 -15.59 9.22 1.05
C CYS A 149 -15.85 9.05 -0.46
N PRO A 150 -15.63 7.86 -1.03
CA PRO A 150 -15.85 7.63 -2.46
C PRO A 150 -17.32 7.73 -2.88
N CYS A 151 -18.25 7.58 -1.92
CA CYS A 151 -19.69 7.64 -2.20
C CYS A 151 -20.23 9.08 -2.24
N CYS A 152 -19.78 9.95 -1.36
CA CYS A 152 -20.30 11.30 -1.24
C CYS A 152 -19.31 12.42 -1.59
N GLY A 153 -18.05 12.09 -1.86
CA GLY A 153 -16.99 13.04 -2.21
C GLY A 153 -16.57 14.01 -1.10
N LYS A 154 -16.99 13.78 0.15
CA LYS A 154 -16.68 14.66 1.27
C LYS A 154 -15.59 14.04 2.16
N PRO A 155 -14.77 14.84 2.86
CA PRO A 155 -13.82 14.35 3.87
C PRO A 155 -14.58 13.91 5.12
N ALA A 156 -15.21 12.74 5.06
CA ALA A 156 -16.16 12.26 6.05
C ALA A 156 -15.81 10.89 6.64
N ILE A 157 -14.66 10.32 6.29
CA ILE A 157 -14.24 9.04 6.85
C ILE A 157 -13.67 9.27 8.24
N THR A 158 -14.21 8.54 9.22
CA THR A 158 -13.70 8.54 10.59
C THR A 158 -13.18 7.15 10.94
N ILE A 159 -11.96 7.07 11.46
CA ILE A 159 -11.34 5.84 11.90
C ILE A 159 -11.54 5.68 13.40
N LYS A 160 -12.14 4.56 13.82
CA LYS A 160 -12.31 4.21 15.24
C LYS A 160 -11.74 2.83 15.49
N ARG A 161 -11.11 2.65 16.64
CA ARG A 161 -10.75 1.32 17.14
C ARG A 161 -11.98 0.68 17.78
N GLY A 162 -12.20 -0.60 17.52
CA GLY A 162 -13.25 -1.39 18.12
C GLY A 162 -12.71 -2.76 18.50
N ILE A 163 -13.43 -3.43 19.43
CA ILE A 163 -13.14 -4.82 19.80
C ILE A 163 -13.99 -5.71 18.90
N GLU A 164 -13.34 -6.64 18.17
CA GLU A 164 -14.04 -7.63 17.36
C GLU A 164 -14.65 -8.70 18.27
N VAL A 165 -15.96 -8.66 18.47
CA VAL A 165 -16.70 -9.63 19.31
C VAL A 165 -17.27 -10.79 18.51
N GLY A 166 -17.39 -10.65 17.19
CA GLY A 166 -17.88 -11.69 16.29
C GLY A 166 -17.52 -11.41 14.85
N ASN A 167 -17.56 -12.43 14.02
CA ASN A 167 -17.23 -12.33 12.59
C ASN A 167 -18.16 -13.19 11.75
N ILE A 168 -18.40 -12.73 10.52
CA ILE A 168 -19.15 -13.45 9.47
C ILE A 168 -18.18 -13.76 8.35
N PHE A 169 -18.01 -15.04 8.05
CA PHE A 169 -17.14 -15.50 6.97
C PHE A 169 -17.96 -15.94 5.77
N GLN A 170 -17.81 -15.29 4.66
CA GLN A 170 -18.36 -15.70 3.37
C GLN A 170 -17.42 -16.72 2.72
N LEU A 171 -17.64 -18.01 3.00
CA LEU A 171 -16.77 -19.09 2.53
C LEU A 171 -17.01 -19.45 1.06
N GLY A 172 -18.15 -19.06 0.50
CA GLY A 172 -18.52 -19.40 -0.87
C GLY A 172 -18.50 -20.91 -1.12
N THR A 173 -17.88 -21.33 -2.19
CA THR A 173 -17.74 -22.76 -2.54
C THR A 173 -16.34 -23.31 -2.26
N LYS A 174 -15.50 -22.62 -1.51
CA LYS A 174 -14.09 -23.01 -1.27
C LYS A 174 -13.97 -24.43 -0.73
N TYR A 175 -14.73 -24.75 0.29
CA TYR A 175 -14.70 -26.07 0.93
C TYR A 175 -15.55 -27.11 0.18
N THR A 176 -16.72 -26.73 -0.26
CA THR A 176 -17.63 -27.65 -0.97
C THR A 176 -17.05 -28.18 -2.28
N LYS A 177 -16.32 -27.34 -3.02
CA LYS A 177 -15.58 -27.78 -4.21
C LYS A 177 -14.43 -28.73 -3.86
N ALA A 178 -13.64 -28.41 -2.84
CA ALA A 178 -12.51 -29.24 -2.40
C ALA A 178 -12.94 -30.62 -1.89
N MET A 179 -14.15 -30.70 -1.30
CA MET A 179 -14.75 -31.94 -0.77
C MET A 179 -15.63 -32.67 -1.79
N ASN A 180 -15.74 -32.15 -3.02
CA ASN A 180 -16.67 -32.65 -4.04
C ASN A 180 -18.15 -32.75 -3.54
N MET A 181 -18.51 -31.83 -2.63
CA MET A 181 -19.87 -31.78 -2.09
C MET A 181 -20.80 -31.08 -3.08
N THR A 182 -21.81 -31.78 -3.56
CA THR A 182 -22.77 -31.26 -4.54
C THR A 182 -24.20 -31.53 -4.08
N TYR A 183 -25.13 -30.73 -4.60
CA TYR A 183 -26.56 -30.95 -4.53
C TYR A 183 -27.18 -30.77 -5.94
N THR A 184 -28.29 -31.37 -6.16
CA THR A 184 -29.06 -31.18 -7.41
C THR A 184 -30.04 -30.03 -7.19
N ASP A 185 -29.98 -29.00 -8.02
CA ASP A 185 -30.90 -27.87 -7.96
C ASP A 185 -32.28 -28.20 -8.59
N GLU A 186 -33.20 -27.26 -8.59
CA GLU A 186 -34.55 -27.36 -9.12
C GLU A 186 -34.60 -27.65 -10.65
N ASN A 187 -33.51 -27.36 -11.37
CA ASN A 187 -33.35 -27.58 -12.79
C ASN A 187 -32.66 -28.94 -13.11
N GLY A 188 -32.32 -29.72 -12.09
CA GLY A 188 -31.59 -30.97 -12.21
C GLY A 188 -30.06 -30.80 -12.37
N GLU A 189 -29.50 -29.62 -12.18
CA GLU A 189 -28.07 -29.35 -12.29
C GLU A 189 -27.35 -29.61 -10.97
N LEU A 190 -26.17 -30.22 -11.04
CA LEU A 190 -25.28 -30.37 -9.88
C LEU A 190 -24.56 -29.07 -9.55
N LYS A 191 -24.74 -28.56 -8.33
CA LYS A 191 -24.13 -27.35 -7.81
C LYS A 191 -23.44 -27.58 -6.49
N ASN A 192 -22.37 -26.80 -6.23
CA ASN A 192 -21.72 -26.82 -4.93
C ASN A 192 -22.47 -25.88 -3.98
N PRO A 193 -22.78 -26.30 -2.75
CA PRO A 193 -23.38 -25.43 -1.74
C PRO A 193 -22.51 -24.21 -1.43
N ILE A 194 -23.14 -23.05 -1.32
CA ILE A 194 -22.50 -21.82 -0.84
C ILE A 194 -22.53 -21.86 0.69
N MET A 195 -21.36 -21.69 1.30
CA MET A 195 -21.20 -21.76 2.75
C MET A 195 -20.97 -20.38 3.36
N GLY A 196 -21.48 -20.18 4.56
CA GLY A 196 -21.13 -19.13 5.48
C GLY A 196 -20.70 -19.71 6.84
N CYS A 197 -19.88 -18.97 7.57
CA CYS A 197 -19.52 -19.31 8.94
C CYS A 197 -19.74 -18.09 9.83
N TYR A 198 -20.24 -18.31 11.04
CA TYR A 198 -20.61 -17.26 11.98
C TYR A 198 -19.93 -17.57 13.31
N GLY A 199 -18.98 -16.73 13.71
CA GLY A 199 -18.23 -16.91 14.95
C GLY A 199 -18.52 -15.78 15.95
N ILE A 200 -18.68 -16.14 17.23
CA ILE A 200 -18.82 -15.19 18.32
C ILE A 200 -17.81 -15.53 19.42
N GLY A 201 -17.00 -14.54 19.79
CA GLY A 201 -16.06 -14.65 20.90
C GLY A 201 -16.74 -14.34 22.23
N VAL A 202 -17.38 -15.34 22.86
CA VAL A 202 -18.20 -15.16 24.08
C VAL A 202 -17.43 -14.46 25.19
N GLY A 203 -16.21 -14.90 25.48
CA GLY A 203 -15.36 -14.27 26.51
C GLY A 203 -14.99 -12.83 26.16
N ARG A 204 -14.66 -12.55 24.91
CA ARG A 204 -14.34 -11.20 24.41
C ARG A 204 -15.56 -10.29 24.47
N MET A 205 -16.76 -10.81 24.14
CA MET A 205 -18.00 -10.05 24.22
C MET A 205 -18.30 -9.72 25.68
N ALA A 206 -18.19 -10.69 26.61
CA ALA A 206 -18.41 -10.45 28.05
C ALA A 206 -17.45 -9.38 28.59
N ALA A 207 -16.15 -9.47 28.26
CA ALA A 207 -15.18 -8.46 28.68
C ALA A 207 -15.53 -7.06 28.13
N SER A 208 -15.92 -6.97 26.83
CA SER A 208 -16.30 -5.70 26.21
C SER A 208 -17.52 -5.06 26.84
N ILE A 209 -18.50 -5.87 27.29
CA ILE A 209 -19.70 -5.37 28.01
C ILE A 209 -19.31 -4.84 29.40
N CYS A 210 -18.33 -5.47 30.07
CA CYS A 210 -17.85 -4.99 31.37
C CYS A 210 -17.04 -3.68 31.28
N GLU A 211 -16.43 -3.38 30.12
CA GLU A 211 -15.68 -2.15 29.89
C GLU A 211 -16.53 -0.98 29.37
N ALA A 212 -17.72 -1.27 28.85
CA ALA A 212 -18.62 -0.25 28.27
C ALA A 212 -19.49 0.40 29.36
#